data_e1db4afdfcdc08f2e34770c1af885f43
#
_entry.id   e1db4afdfcdc08f2e34770c1af885f43
#
_cell.length_a   1.000
_cell.length_b   1.000
_cell.length_c   1.000
_cell.angle_alpha   90.00
_cell.angle_beta   90.00
_cell.angle_gamma   90.00
#
_symmetry.space_group_name_H-M   'P 1'
#
loop_
_entity.id
_entity.type
_entity.pdbx_description
1 polymer ?
#
loop_
_entity_poly.entity_id
_entity_poly.type
_entity_poly.pdbx_seq_one_letter_code
_entity_poly.pdbx_strand_id
1 'polypeptide(L)'
;MPESNSVNVEGATHKQVVDLIRAGERELMLAVLSVPPQEADCLDPGDDGSAQSCYDYSDKQAVPISVPTYKHAELNQERFVVYNVYMAGRQLCSKRYREFAILNQNLKREFANYTFPKIPGKWPFSLSEQQLDARRRGLEEYLEKVCSVRVIGESDVMQEFLSDESDENYNGVSDVELRIAMPDKTTVTVRVRKNCTTDQVYQAVVMTVGMDSITASYFALFEVINHSFVRKLAPNEFPHKLYVQNYTSAVPGTCLTLRKWLFTTEEEILLNDNQLAVSYCFHQAVDDVKRGFIKAEEKSYQLQKLAEQKMMAMYLSMLRGCEGYNEIIFPHCSCDSRRKGHVVTAISIHHFKLHACTEEGTLENQVIVFEWVEMQHWDTDEEGMAFCFQYARAEKKPRWVKIFTPYFNYLHECVERVFCELKWRKEVEEEAVDKDNKNCSKEEYLPAVETQKGWRHLGGEIITS
;
A
#
# COMPACT_ATOMS: atom_id res chain seq x y z
N MET A 1 -44.70 -7.95 -3.40
CA MET A 1 -43.30 -8.32 -3.69
C MET A 1 -42.50 -7.04 -3.89
N PRO A 2 -41.30 -6.88 -3.30
CA PRO A 2 -40.50 -5.68 -3.52
C PRO A 2 -39.97 -5.69 -4.97
N GLU A 3 -40.20 -4.60 -5.67
CA GLU A 3 -39.77 -4.44 -7.07
C GLU A 3 -39.04 -3.10 -7.23
N SER A 4 -37.99 -3.08 -8.04
CA SER A 4 -37.33 -1.86 -8.49
C SER A 4 -37.38 -1.81 -10.01
N ASN A 5 -37.90 -0.72 -10.58
CA ASN A 5 -38.08 -0.53 -12.02
C ASN A 5 -38.80 -1.72 -12.71
N SER A 6 -39.86 -2.26 -12.08
CA SER A 6 -40.63 -3.44 -12.51
C SER A 6 -39.87 -4.76 -12.50
N VAL A 7 -38.73 -4.83 -11.82
CA VAL A 7 -37.95 -6.07 -11.60
C VAL A 7 -38.11 -6.48 -10.15
N ASN A 8 -38.50 -7.76 -9.93
CA ASN A 8 -38.57 -8.33 -8.59
C ASN A 8 -37.19 -8.43 -7.99
N VAL A 9 -37.00 -7.80 -6.82
CA VAL A 9 -35.69 -7.77 -6.09
C VAL A 9 -35.68 -8.64 -4.85
N GLU A 10 -36.71 -9.49 -4.67
CA GLU A 10 -36.74 -10.46 -3.56
C GLU A 10 -35.57 -11.44 -3.69
N GLY A 11 -34.71 -11.46 -2.67
CA GLY A 11 -33.48 -12.29 -2.69
C GLY A 11 -32.31 -11.73 -3.50
N ALA A 12 -32.43 -10.54 -4.08
CA ALA A 12 -31.33 -9.88 -4.77
C ALA A 12 -30.28 -9.36 -3.77
N THR A 13 -29.03 -9.43 -4.15
CA THR A 13 -27.94 -8.83 -3.36
C THR A 13 -27.99 -7.32 -3.40
N HIS A 14 -27.47 -6.64 -2.37
CA HIS A 14 -27.39 -5.18 -2.31
C HIS A 14 -26.79 -4.58 -3.62
N LYS A 15 -25.74 -5.20 -4.15
CA LYS A 15 -25.11 -4.77 -5.40
C LYS A 15 -26.08 -4.82 -6.59
N GLN A 16 -26.83 -5.91 -6.72
CA GLN A 16 -27.82 -6.06 -7.80
C GLN A 16 -28.95 -5.03 -7.70
N VAL A 17 -29.40 -4.73 -6.49
CA VAL A 17 -30.42 -3.69 -6.28
C VAL A 17 -29.87 -2.30 -6.62
N VAL A 18 -28.66 -1.97 -6.19
CA VAL A 18 -28.01 -0.70 -6.52
C VAL A 18 -27.77 -0.56 -8.03
N ASP A 19 -27.38 -1.62 -8.71
CA ASP A 19 -27.17 -1.61 -10.16
C ASP A 19 -28.49 -1.41 -10.91
N LEU A 20 -29.59 -2.00 -10.44
CA LEU A 20 -30.94 -1.76 -10.97
C LEU A 20 -31.43 -0.32 -10.74
N ILE A 21 -31.15 0.25 -9.56
CA ILE A 21 -31.48 1.65 -9.26
C ILE A 21 -30.69 2.59 -10.17
N ARG A 22 -29.42 2.33 -10.39
CA ARG A 22 -28.55 3.12 -11.27
C ARG A 22 -28.90 3.00 -12.76
N ALA A 23 -29.48 1.88 -13.17
CA ALA A 23 -29.93 1.65 -14.55
C ALA A 23 -31.22 2.43 -14.89
N GLY A 24 -31.97 2.96 -13.90
CA GLY A 24 -33.12 3.82 -14.11
C GLY A 24 -32.68 5.23 -14.51
N GLU A 25 -32.88 5.62 -15.77
CA GLU A 25 -32.31 6.86 -16.34
C GLU A 25 -32.97 8.16 -15.88
N ARG A 26 -34.25 8.21 -15.45
CA ARG A 26 -34.98 9.44 -15.07
C ARG A 26 -36.01 9.32 -13.97
N GLU A 27 -36.61 8.17 -13.80
CA GLU A 27 -37.63 7.93 -12.77
C GLU A 27 -37.37 6.58 -12.11
N LEU A 28 -37.41 6.55 -10.78
CA LEU A 28 -37.25 5.35 -9.99
C LEU A 28 -38.64 4.92 -9.50
N MET A 29 -39.16 3.81 -9.99
CA MET A 29 -40.38 3.20 -9.50
C MET A 29 -40.05 2.09 -8.51
N LEU A 30 -40.42 2.25 -7.27
CA LEU A 30 -40.23 1.26 -6.20
C LEU A 30 -41.60 0.76 -5.72
N ALA A 31 -41.82 -0.53 -5.80
CA ALA A 31 -42.92 -1.19 -5.09
C ALA A 31 -42.40 -1.77 -3.78
N VAL A 32 -42.88 -1.29 -2.66
CA VAL A 32 -42.47 -1.71 -1.32
C VAL A 32 -43.58 -2.46 -0.62
N LEU A 33 -43.21 -3.49 0.14
CA LEU A 33 -44.12 -4.17 1.04
C LEU A 33 -44.20 -3.41 2.37
N SER A 34 -45.40 -3.03 2.76
CA SER A 34 -45.64 -2.52 4.10
C SER A 34 -45.76 -3.70 5.06
N VAL A 35 -44.84 -3.83 6.00
CA VAL A 35 -44.88 -4.85 7.04
C VAL A 35 -45.35 -4.26 8.36
N PRO A 36 -46.06 -5.04 9.21
CA PRO A 36 -46.45 -4.58 10.55
C PRO A 36 -45.23 -4.18 11.39
N PRO A 37 -45.33 -3.22 12.33
CA PRO A 37 -44.22 -2.73 13.11
C PRO A 37 -43.38 -3.79 13.86
N GLN A 38 -43.98 -4.93 14.17
CA GLN A 38 -43.30 -6.05 14.85
C GLN A 38 -42.38 -6.90 13.92
N GLU A 39 -42.58 -6.78 12.61
CA GLU A 39 -41.77 -7.44 11.59
C GLU A 39 -40.81 -6.44 10.87
N ALA A 40 -41.07 -5.14 11.05
CA ALA A 40 -40.29 -4.07 10.44
C ALA A 40 -38.91 -3.88 11.05
N ASP A 41 -38.68 -4.29 12.30
CA ASP A 41 -37.37 -4.22 12.98
C ASP A 41 -36.28 -5.05 12.28
N CYS A 42 -36.65 -5.90 11.32
CA CYS A 42 -35.72 -6.67 10.51
C CYS A 42 -35.48 -6.09 9.10
N LEU A 43 -36.22 -5.05 8.69
CA LEU A 43 -36.26 -4.59 7.29
C LEU A 43 -35.96 -3.10 7.09
N ASP A 44 -35.91 -2.29 8.15
CA ASP A 44 -35.72 -0.84 8.03
C ASP A 44 -34.31 -0.42 8.47
N PRO A 45 -33.45 0.09 7.57
CA PRO A 45 -32.30 0.88 7.95
C PRO A 45 -32.80 2.32 8.19
N GLY A 46 -33.62 2.52 9.23
CA GLY A 46 -33.99 3.83 9.70
C GLY A 46 -32.76 4.57 10.20
N ASP A 47 -32.60 5.76 9.68
CA ASP A 47 -31.64 6.81 9.99
C ASP A 47 -31.71 7.19 11.48
N ASP A 48 -31.11 6.35 12.31
CA ASP A 48 -30.65 6.68 13.67
C ASP A 48 -29.69 5.58 14.17
N GLY A 49 -28.40 5.82 14.05
CA GLY A 49 -27.32 5.38 14.95
C GLY A 49 -27.13 3.91 15.31
N SER A 50 -27.88 2.96 14.73
CA SER A 50 -27.63 1.52 14.89
C SER A 50 -27.99 0.76 13.62
N ALA A 51 -27.20 0.97 12.56
CA ALA A 51 -27.23 0.07 11.41
C ALA A 51 -26.80 -1.32 11.89
N GLN A 52 -27.75 -2.23 12.10
CA GLN A 52 -27.49 -3.66 12.11
C GLN A 52 -27.07 -4.03 10.68
N SER A 53 -25.77 -3.89 10.41
CA SER A 53 -25.19 -4.32 9.14
C SER A 53 -25.44 -5.83 9.01
N CYS A 54 -26.09 -6.22 7.92
CA CYS A 54 -26.29 -7.63 7.59
C CYS A 54 -24.96 -8.20 7.11
N TYR A 55 -24.13 -8.65 8.06
CA TYR A 55 -22.83 -9.23 7.79
C TYR A 55 -22.95 -10.62 7.18
N ASP A 56 -22.17 -10.90 6.15
CA ASP A 56 -22.03 -12.25 5.61
C ASP A 56 -21.04 -13.07 6.45
N TYR A 57 -21.57 -13.94 7.31
CA TYR A 57 -20.76 -14.83 8.15
C TYR A 57 -20.39 -16.14 7.45
N SER A 58 -20.80 -16.35 6.22
CA SER A 58 -20.48 -17.57 5.44
C SER A 58 -19.09 -17.51 4.80
N ASP A 59 -18.56 -16.31 4.58
CA ASP A 59 -17.21 -16.11 4.04
C ASP A 59 -16.15 -16.43 5.11
N LYS A 60 -15.58 -17.62 5.00
CA LYS A 60 -14.57 -18.13 5.92
C LYS A 60 -13.22 -18.26 5.24
N GLN A 61 -12.20 -17.87 5.97
CA GLN A 61 -10.80 -17.97 5.55
C GLN A 61 -9.97 -18.72 6.58
N ALA A 62 -8.94 -19.43 6.12
CA ALA A 62 -7.95 -20.00 7.03
C ALA A 62 -6.98 -18.90 7.48
N VAL A 63 -7.04 -18.53 8.75
CA VAL A 63 -6.15 -17.53 9.34
C VAL A 63 -5.12 -18.23 10.22
N PRO A 64 -3.81 -18.08 9.96
CA PRO A 64 -2.76 -18.75 10.72
C PRO A 64 -2.48 -18.04 12.06
N ILE A 65 -3.55 -17.78 12.84
CA ILE A 65 -3.47 -17.21 14.18
C ILE A 65 -3.24 -18.31 15.21
N SER A 66 -2.40 -18.05 16.19
CA SER A 66 -2.11 -19.01 17.27
C SER A 66 -1.75 -18.30 18.57
N VAL A 67 -1.85 -19.04 19.67
CA VAL A 67 -1.43 -18.58 21.00
C VAL A 67 -0.49 -19.66 21.60
N PRO A 68 0.74 -19.79 21.06
CA PRO A 68 1.61 -20.92 21.39
C PRO A 68 2.16 -20.88 22.82
N THR A 69 2.24 -19.69 23.43
CA THR A 69 2.88 -19.50 24.73
C THR A 69 2.12 -18.51 25.59
N TYR A 70 2.38 -18.58 26.91
CA TYR A 70 2.03 -17.55 27.87
C TYR A 70 3.26 -17.21 28.73
N LYS A 71 3.26 -16.06 29.37
CA LYS A 71 4.31 -15.65 30.32
C LYS A 71 3.70 -15.02 31.57
N HIS A 72 4.39 -15.19 32.69
CA HIS A 72 4.10 -14.43 33.89
C HIS A 72 4.73 -13.04 33.79
N ALA A 73 3.96 -12.01 34.07
CA ALA A 73 4.40 -10.62 34.10
C ALA A 73 4.06 -10.02 35.45
N GLU A 74 4.82 -9.01 35.83
CA GLU A 74 4.59 -8.25 37.08
C GLU A 74 4.61 -6.75 36.76
N LEU A 75 3.58 -6.05 37.22
CA LEU A 75 3.48 -4.59 37.09
C LEU A 75 2.95 -4.03 38.40
N ASN A 76 3.61 -3.03 38.99
CA ASN A 76 3.21 -2.39 40.22
C ASN A 76 2.92 -3.40 41.38
N GLN A 77 3.74 -4.44 41.49
CA GLN A 77 3.59 -5.55 42.46
C GLN A 77 2.39 -6.48 42.21
N GLU A 78 1.64 -6.29 41.12
CA GLU A 78 0.59 -7.20 40.69
C GLU A 78 1.16 -8.22 39.72
N ARG A 79 1.08 -9.51 40.06
CA ARG A 79 1.46 -10.61 39.17
C ARG A 79 0.28 -11.06 38.34
N PHE A 80 0.50 -11.21 37.03
CA PHE A 80 -0.54 -11.67 36.13
C PHE A 80 0.07 -12.49 34.96
N VAL A 81 -0.81 -13.13 34.20
CA VAL A 81 -0.43 -13.93 33.03
C VAL A 81 -0.86 -13.22 31.78
N VAL A 82 0.03 -13.16 30.79
CA VAL A 82 -0.24 -12.69 29.44
C VAL A 82 -0.06 -13.84 28.44
N TYR A 83 -0.95 -13.89 27.46
CA TYR A 83 -0.97 -14.86 26.38
C TYR A 83 -0.43 -14.21 25.14
N ASN A 84 0.58 -14.82 24.53
CA ASN A 84 1.25 -14.27 23.35
C ASN A 84 0.50 -14.71 22.09
N VAL A 85 -0.08 -13.77 21.36
CA VAL A 85 -0.82 -14.00 20.13
C VAL A 85 0.13 -13.88 18.96
N TYR A 86 0.09 -14.88 18.08
CA TYR A 86 0.92 -14.98 16.89
C TYR A 86 0.07 -15.08 15.64
N MET A 87 0.59 -14.56 14.55
CA MET A 87 0.05 -14.73 13.20
C MET A 87 1.17 -15.31 12.32
N ALA A 88 0.93 -16.51 11.76
CA ALA A 88 1.90 -17.25 10.95
C ALA A 88 3.31 -17.32 11.56
N GLY A 89 3.38 -17.66 12.84
CA GLY A 89 4.66 -17.82 13.56
C GLY A 89 5.29 -16.53 14.05
N ARG A 90 4.62 -15.38 13.86
CA ARG A 90 5.08 -14.09 14.34
C ARG A 90 4.19 -13.55 15.45
N GLN A 91 4.82 -13.10 16.53
CA GLN A 91 4.10 -12.48 17.65
C GLN A 91 3.51 -11.11 17.22
N LEU A 92 2.19 -10.96 17.38
CA LEU A 92 1.47 -9.70 17.17
C LEU A 92 1.36 -8.90 18.46
N CYS A 93 0.86 -9.54 19.53
CA CYS A 93 0.61 -8.88 20.80
C CYS A 93 0.70 -9.86 21.97
N SER A 94 0.68 -9.32 23.17
CA SER A 94 0.56 -10.07 24.43
C SER A 94 -0.62 -9.52 25.21
N LYS A 95 -1.63 -10.33 25.45
CA LYS A 95 -2.90 -9.89 26.09
C LYS A 95 -3.20 -10.67 27.35
N ARG A 96 -3.77 -10.00 28.37
CA ARG A 96 -4.29 -10.64 29.58
C ARG A 96 -5.63 -11.31 29.27
N TYR A 97 -6.01 -12.29 30.05
CA TYR A 97 -7.34 -12.93 29.92
C TYR A 97 -8.50 -11.92 29.95
N ARG A 98 -8.42 -10.87 30.75
CA ARG A 98 -9.45 -9.83 30.80
C ARG A 98 -9.64 -9.10 29.44
N GLU A 99 -8.58 -8.95 28.68
CA GLU A 99 -8.63 -8.29 27.37
C GLU A 99 -9.34 -9.17 26.35
N PHE A 100 -9.11 -10.50 26.37
CA PHE A 100 -9.90 -11.45 25.59
C PHE A 100 -11.39 -11.44 25.99
N ALA A 101 -11.70 -11.28 27.27
CA ALA A 101 -13.08 -11.18 27.72
C ALA A 101 -13.76 -9.90 27.21
N ILE A 102 -13.05 -8.77 27.21
CA ILE A 102 -13.52 -7.49 26.67
C ILE A 102 -13.70 -7.60 25.14
N LEU A 103 -12.73 -8.18 24.43
CA LEU A 103 -12.85 -8.47 23.00
C LEU A 103 -14.14 -9.24 22.71
N ASN A 104 -14.35 -10.37 23.37
CA ASN A 104 -15.54 -11.20 23.19
C ASN A 104 -16.84 -10.42 23.45
N GLN A 105 -16.84 -9.52 24.44
CA GLN A 105 -17.99 -8.67 24.74
C GLN A 105 -18.24 -7.62 23.64
N ASN A 106 -17.18 -6.98 23.14
CA ASN A 106 -17.28 -5.98 22.08
C ASN A 106 -17.72 -6.61 20.76
N LEU A 107 -17.15 -7.75 20.39
CA LEU A 107 -17.54 -8.49 19.20
C LEU A 107 -19.00 -8.96 19.25
N LYS A 108 -19.48 -9.43 20.41
CA LYS A 108 -20.89 -9.81 20.57
C LYS A 108 -21.85 -8.62 20.46
N ARG A 109 -21.42 -7.44 20.82
CA ARG A 109 -22.22 -6.21 20.67
C ARG A 109 -22.27 -5.76 19.21
N GLU A 110 -21.14 -5.83 18.51
CA GLU A 110 -21.04 -5.41 17.10
C GLU A 110 -21.69 -6.43 16.15
N PHE A 111 -21.45 -7.72 16.39
CA PHE A 111 -21.96 -8.82 15.56
C PHE A 111 -23.03 -9.61 16.30
N ALA A 112 -24.12 -8.96 16.71
CA ALA A 112 -25.18 -9.54 17.56
C ALA A 112 -25.82 -10.81 16.97
N ASN A 113 -25.83 -10.93 15.63
CA ASN A 113 -26.44 -12.05 14.91
C ASN A 113 -25.47 -13.25 14.73
N TYR A 114 -24.21 -13.13 15.17
CA TYR A 114 -23.25 -14.22 15.09
C TYR A 114 -23.18 -15.03 16.38
N THR A 115 -23.17 -16.36 16.24
CA THR A 115 -23.03 -17.27 17.39
C THR A 115 -21.56 -17.48 17.72
N PHE A 116 -21.06 -16.73 18.70
CA PHE A 116 -19.64 -16.80 19.11
C PHE A 116 -19.31 -18.11 19.83
N PRO A 117 -18.10 -18.67 19.60
CA PRO A 117 -17.57 -19.75 20.39
C PRO A 117 -17.41 -19.32 21.86
N LYS A 118 -17.44 -20.30 22.76
CA LYS A 118 -17.26 -20.01 24.18
C LYS A 118 -15.79 -19.68 24.48
N ILE A 119 -15.57 -18.57 25.18
CA ILE A 119 -14.26 -18.25 25.75
C ILE A 119 -14.05 -19.06 27.04
N PRO A 120 -12.82 -19.50 27.38
CA PRO A 120 -12.53 -20.17 28.65
C PRO A 120 -13.05 -19.39 29.86
N GLY A 121 -13.63 -20.06 30.83
CA GLY A 121 -14.23 -19.43 32.01
C GLY A 121 -13.25 -18.65 32.89
N LYS A 122 -13.75 -17.65 33.61
CA LYS A 122 -12.99 -16.93 34.65
C LYS A 122 -12.92 -17.79 35.91
N TRP A 123 -11.69 -18.00 36.39
CA TRP A 123 -11.47 -18.69 37.70
C TRP A 123 -11.14 -17.67 38.74
N PRO A 124 -11.72 -17.79 39.95
CA PRO A 124 -11.51 -16.84 41.03
C PRO A 124 -10.18 -17.02 41.79
N PHE A 125 -9.49 -18.14 41.57
CA PHE A 125 -8.24 -18.48 42.25
C PHE A 125 -7.05 -18.52 41.25
N SER A 126 -5.83 -18.56 41.79
CA SER A 126 -4.63 -18.78 41.02
C SER A 126 -4.69 -20.11 40.27
N LEU A 127 -4.32 -20.09 38.97
CA LEU A 127 -4.35 -21.26 38.12
C LEU A 127 -3.05 -22.07 38.22
N SER A 128 -3.18 -23.39 38.22
CA SER A 128 -2.03 -24.27 38.01
C SER A 128 -1.52 -24.18 36.55
N GLU A 129 -0.29 -24.61 36.33
CA GLU A 129 0.33 -24.67 34.97
C GLU A 129 -0.55 -25.40 33.96
N GLN A 130 -1.16 -26.54 34.37
CA GLN A 130 -2.07 -27.32 33.50
C GLN A 130 -3.34 -26.52 33.16
N GLN A 131 -3.87 -25.76 34.09
CA GLN A 131 -5.05 -24.91 33.88
C GLN A 131 -4.72 -23.70 33.03
N LEU A 132 -3.52 -23.14 33.18
CA LEU A 132 -3.01 -22.06 32.31
C LEU A 132 -2.85 -22.51 30.86
N ASP A 133 -2.29 -23.71 30.65
CA ASP A 133 -2.17 -24.28 29.31
C ASP A 133 -3.53 -24.66 28.69
N ALA A 134 -4.45 -25.19 29.49
CA ALA A 134 -5.82 -25.45 29.03
C ALA A 134 -6.53 -24.15 28.62
N ARG A 135 -6.36 -23.07 29.40
CA ARG A 135 -6.88 -21.74 29.05
C ARG A 135 -6.23 -21.20 27.79
N ARG A 136 -4.92 -21.31 27.67
CA ARG A 136 -4.17 -20.91 26.46
C ARG A 136 -4.75 -21.55 25.19
N ARG A 137 -4.91 -22.87 25.19
CA ARG A 137 -5.51 -23.62 24.07
C ARG A 137 -6.94 -23.17 23.78
N GLY A 138 -7.74 -22.94 24.81
CA GLY A 138 -9.11 -22.45 24.61
C GLY A 138 -9.18 -21.02 24.04
N LEU A 139 -8.20 -20.16 24.36
CA LEU A 139 -8.09 -18.83 23.77
C LEU A 139 -7.61 -18.88 22.32
N GLU A 140 -6.69 -19.81 22.01
CA GLU A 140 -6.24 -20.10 20.65
C GLU A 140 -7.41 -20.56 19.78
N GLU A 141 -8.15 -21.57 20.20
CA GLU A 141 -9.33 -22.10 19.50
C GLU A 141 -10.42 -21.01 19.30
N TYR A 142 -10.60 -20.15 20.31
CA TYR A 142 -11.51 -19.01 20.21
C TYR A 142 -11.10 -18.07 19.09
N LEU A 143 -9.84 -17.60 19.09
CA LEU A 143 -9.34 -16.69 18.05
C LEU A 143 -9.36 -17.30 16.66
N GLU A 144 -8.96 -18.57 16.50
CA GLU A 144 -9.00 -19.27 15.22
C GLU A 144 -10.42 -19.28 14.62
N LYS A 145 -11.41 -19.63 15.44
CA LYS A 145 -12.82 -19.69 15.00
C LYS A 145 -13.38 -18.30 14.67
N VAL A 146 -13.05 -17.29 15.45
CA VAL A 146 -13.58 -15.95 15.27
C VAL A 146 -12.91 -15.24 14.10
N CYS A 147 -11.58 -15.34 13.98
CA CYS A 147 -10.83 -14.75 12.86
C CYS A 147 -11.06 -15.50 11.54
N SER A 148 -11.52 -16.76 11.59
CA SER A 148 -11.87 -17.49 10.37
C SER A 148 -13.07 -16.89 9.64
N VAL A 149 -13.95 -16.17 10.32
CA VAL A 149 -15.04 -15.41 9.71
C VAL A 149 -14.48 -14.08 9.25
N ARG A 150 -14.40 -13.87 7.95
CA ARG A 150 -13.68 -12.76 7.34
C ARG A 150 -14.12 -11.39 7.88
N VAL A 151 -15.41 -11.12 7.89
CA VAL A 151 -15.97 -9.85 8.36
C VAL A 151 -15.64 -9.56 9.83
N ILE A 152 -15.51 -10.60 10.67
CA ILE A 152 -15.14 -10.44 12.08
C ILE A 152 -13.62 -10.29 12.24
N GLY A 153 -12.85 -11.10 11.52
CA GLY A 153 -11.38 -11.05 11.53
C GLY A 153 -10.82 -9.72 11.02
N GLU A 154 -11.50 -9.10 10.06
CA GLU A 154 -11.12 -7.81 9.47
C GLU A 154 -11.77 -6.60 10.19
N SER A 155 -12.63 -6.82 11.21
CA SER A 155 -13.29 -5.73 11.93
C SER A 155 -12.31 -4.86 12.72
N ASP A 156 -12.68 -3.59 12.91
CA ASP A 156 -11.87 -2.64 13.69
C ASP A 156 -11.64 -3.12 15.11
N VAL A 157 -12.64 -3.73 15.75
CA VAL A 157 -12.54 -4.30 17.11
C VAL A 157 -11.49 -5.41 17.19
N MET A 158 -11.45 -6.30 16.18
CA MET A 158 -10.44 -7.36 16.14
C MET A 158 -9.06 -6.80 15.82
N GLN A 159 -8.96 -5.85 14.89
CA GLN A 159 -7.71 -5.21 14.53
C GLN A 159 -7.12 -4.39 15.70
N GLU A 160 -7.95 -3.68 16.46
CA GLU A 160 -7.54 -2.99 17.68
C GLU A 160 -7.03 -3.98 18.74
N PHE A 161 -7.69 -5.11 18.93
CA PHE A 161 -7.23 -6.15 19.84
C PHE A 161 -5.89 -6.76 19.42
N LEU A 162 -5.71 -7.05 18.15
CA LEU A 162 -4.48 -7.61 17.57
C LEU A 162 -3.37 -6.56 17.49
N SER A 163 -3.74 -5.27 17.45
CA SER A 163 -2.80 -4.18 17.62
C SER A 163 -2.44 -4.03 19.11
N ASP A 164 -1.19 -3.71 19.40
CA ASP A 164 -0.68 -3.68 20.77
C ASP A 164 -0.78 -2.28 21.39
N GLU A 165 -1.88 -1.56 21.17
CA GLU A 165 -2.08 -0.21 21.72
C GLU A 165 -2.23 -0.18 23.27
N SER A 166 -2.38 -1.35 23.89
CA SER A 166 -2.48 -1.44 25.36
C SER A 166 -1.14 -1.38 26.11
N ASP A 167 0.00 -1.39 25.39
CA ASP A 167 1.34 -1.39 26.02
C ASP A 167 1.89 0.01 26.35
N GLU A 168 1.13 1.09 26.18
CA GLU A 168 1.56 2.42 26.67
C GLU A 168 1.75 2.47 28.21
N ASN A 169 1.20 1.51 28.94
CA ASN A 169 1.39 1.36 30.40
C ASN A 169 2.50 0.39 30.81
N TYR A 170 3.11 -0.32 29.87
CA TYR A 170 4.33 -1.08 30.11
C TYR A 170 5.53 -0.19 29.80
N ASN A 171 6.41 0.00 30.74
CA ASN A 171 7.68 0.75 30.65
C ASN A 171 8.66 0.20 29.57
N GLY A 172 8.16 -0.18 28.42
CA GLY A 172 8.93 -0.65 27.30
C GLY A 172 8.13 -0.38 26.04
N VAL A 173 8.56 0.62 25.27
CA VAL A 173 8.20 0.77 23.88
C VAL A 173 8.44 -0.58 23.21
N SER A 174 7.37 -1.32 22.88
CA SER A 174 7.53 -2.64 22.29
C SER A 174 8.16 -2.51 20.91
N ASP A 175 9.39 -2.98 20.80
CA ASP A 175 10.04 -3.13 19.53
C ASP A 175 9.36 -4.27 18.77
N VAL A 176 9.12 -4.05 17.49
CA VAL A 176 8.56 -5.03 16.57
C VAL A 176 9.59 -5.34 15.48
N GLU A 177 9.51 -6.52 14.93
CA GLU A 177 10.34 -6.92 13.80
C GLU A 177 9.52 -6.82 12.52
N LEU A 178 10.01 -5.99 11.58
CA LEU A 178 9.45 -5.87 10.25
C LEU A 178 10.38 -6.56 9.24
N ARG A 179 9.81 -7.41 8.43
CA ARG A 179 10.51 -8.08 7.33
C ARG A 179 10.23 -7.33 6.04
N ILE A 180 11.28 -6.91 5.37
CA ILE A 180 11.21 -6.16 4.11
C ILE A 180 11.86 -7.01 3.01
N ALA A 181 11.12 -7.26 1.94
CA ALA A 181 11.65 -7.94 0.77
C ALA A 181 12.54 -6.99 -0.04
N MET A 182 13.76 -7.42 -0.35
CA MET A 182 14.70 -6.67 -1.15
C MET A 182 14.57 -7.03 -2.65
N PRO A 183 15.01 -6.15 -3.56
CA PRO A 183 14.94 -6.42 -4.99
C PRO A 183 15.70 -7.69 -5.41
N ASP A 184 16.77 -8.03 -4.73
CA ASP A 184 17.59 -9.25 -4.95
C ASP A 184 16.98 -10.53 -4.37
N LYS A 185 15.72 -10.46 -3.93
CA LYS A 185 14.93 -11.54 -3.29
C LYS A 185 15.43 -11.94 -1.89
N THR A 186 16.39 -11.24 -1.34
CA THR A 186 16.71 -11.37 0.08
C THR A 186 15.63 -10.70 0.94
N THR A 187 15.59 -11.02 2.22
CA THR A 187 14.71 -10.39 3.18
C THR A 187 15.54 -9.77 4.28
N VAL A 188 15.31 -8.50 4.54
CA VAL A 188 15.92 -7.79 5.66
C VAL A 188 14.90 -7.67 6.78
N THR A 189 15.32 -7.98 8.00
CA THR A 189 14.51 -7.79 9.21
C THR A 189 15.05 -6.60 9.97
N VAL A 190 14.20 -5.61 10.20
CA VAL A 190 14.52 -4.44 11.02
C VAL A 190 13.73 -4.48 12.31
N ARG A 191 14.38 -4.14 13.41
CA ARG A 191 13.75 -4.00 14.72
C ARG A 191 13.48 -2.52 14.98
N VAL A 192 12.23 -2.16 15.07
CA VAL A 192 11.77 -0.78 15.20
C VAL A 192 10.65 -0.70 16.21
N ARG A 193 10.37 0.51 16.70
CA ARG A 193 9.18 0.75 17.51
C ARG A 193 7.94 0.54 16.67
N LYS A 194 6.90 -0.01 17.27
CA LYS A 194 5.63 -0.32 16.64
C LYS A 194 4.99 0.89 15.91
N ASN A 195 5.08 2.07 16.50
CA ASN A 195 4.54 3.31 15.98
C ASN A 195 5.52 4.10 15.10
N CYS A 196 6.59 3.45 14.61
CA CYS A 196 7.49 4.08 13.66
C CYS A 196 6.78 4.41 12.35
N THR A 197 7.04 5.62 11.86
CA THR A 197 6.62 6.07 10.55
C THR A 197 7.42 5.38 9.44
N THR A 198 6.93 5.49 8.20
CA THR A 198 7.64 4.97 7.02
C THR A 198 9.07 5.47 6.94
N ASP A 199 9.32 6.75 7.19
CA ASP A 199 10.66 7.32 7.16
C ASP A 199 11.57 6.70 8.20
N GLN A 200 11.09 6.50 9.42
CA GLN A 200 11.86 5.87 10.49
C GLN A 200 12.19 4.41 10.18
N VAL A 201 11.23 3.67 9.64
CA VAL A 201 11.46 2.28 9.18
C VAL A 201 12.44 2.26 8.02
N TYR A 202 12.30 3.17 7.07
CA TYR A 202 13.18 3.28 5.91
C TYR A 202 14.63 3.57 6.33
N GLN A 203 14.85 4.49 7.27
CA GLN A 203 16.18 4.76 7.83
C GLN A 203 16.79 3.51 8.49
N ALA A 204 16.00 2.74 9.23
CA ALA A 204 16.46 1.49 9.80
C ALA A 204 16.88 0.46 8.72
N VAL A 205 16.13 0.39 7.60
CA VAL A 205 16.51 -0.45 6.45
C VAL A 205 17.81 0.03 5.82
N VAL A 206 17.93 1.32 5.53
CA VAL A 206 19.13 1.95 4.95
C VAL A 206 20.38 1.64 5.78
N MET A 207 20.28 1.80 7.10
CA MET A 207 21.38 1.48 8.02
C MET A 207 21.71 -0.02 8.03
N THR A 208 20.70 -0.88 8.02
CA THR A 208 20.89 -2.34 8.09
C THR A 208 21.58 -2.89 6.84
N VAL A 209 21.24 -2.36 5.65
CA VAL A 209 21.85 -2.80 4.38
C VAL A 209 23.14 -2.05 4.03
N GLY A 210 23.47 -1.00 4.79
CA GLY A 210 24.67 -0.18 4.53
C GLY A 210 24.55 0.67 3.27
N MET A 211 23.36 1.20 2.99
CA MET A 211 23.12 2.05 1.84
C MET A 211 23.60 3.48 2.12
N ASP A 212 24.34 4.07 1.18
CA ASP A 212 24.74 5.47 1.28
C ASP A 212 23.56 6.43 1.06
N SER A 213 23.71 7.69 1.46
CA SER A 213 22.64 8.69 1.43
C SER A 213 22.15 9.02 0.01
N ILE A 214 23.03 8.99 -0.98
CA ILE A 214 22.67 9.27 -2.37
C ILE A 214 21.81 8.12 -2.90
N THR A 215 22.28 6.90 -2.77
CA THR A 215 21.52 5.70 -3.15
C THR A 215 20.18 5.64 -2.41
N ALA A 216 20.16 5.95 -1.11
CA ALA A 216 18.95 5.96 -0.31
C ALA A 216 17.89 6.97 -0.80
N SER A 217 18.28 8.07 -1.45
CA SER A 217 17.35 9.05 -2.01
C SER A 217 16.59 8.54 -3.25
N TYR A 218 17.07 7.46 -3.88
CA TYR A 218 16.48 6.86 -5.10
C TYR A 218 15.72 5.56 -4.87
N PHE A 219 15.58 5.14 -3.61
CA PHE A 219 14.77 3.99 -3.21
C PHE A 219 13.71 4.41 -2.19
N ALA A 220 12.70 3.59 -2.02
CA ALA A 220 11.64 3.81 -1.04
C ALA A 220 11.01 2.47 -0.61
N LEU A 221 10.21 2.53 0.45
CA LEU A 221 9.38 1.42 0.87
C LEU A 221 8.04 1.42 0.13
N PHE A 222 7.64 0.24 -0.29
CA PHE A 222 6.39 -0.01 -0.99
C PHE A 222 5.59 -1.10 -0.26
N GLU A 223 4.28 -1.02 -0.39
CA GLU A 223 3.34 -2.07 -0.02
C GLU A 223 2.97 -2.87 -1.26
N VAL A 224 3.06 -4.18 -1.18
CA VAL A 224 2.60 -5.09 -2.23
C VAL A 224 1.10 -5.26 -2.09
N ILE A 225 0.34 -4.66 -3.02
CA ILE A 225 -1.12 -4.76 -3.05
C ILE A 225 -1.53 -6.11 -3.64
N ASN A 226 -0.90 -6.50 -4.75
CA ASN A 226 -1.08 -7.80 -5.39
C ASN A 226 0.13 -8.10 -6.28
N HIS A 227 0.08 -9.20 -7.03
CA HIS A 227 1.18 -9.60 -7.91
C HIS A 227 1.48 -8.63 -9.06
N SER A 228 0.54 -7.74 -9.40
CA SER A 228 0.67 -6.80 -10.53
C SER A 228 0.80 -5.33 -10.09
N PHE A 229 0.61 -5.02 -8.81
CA PHE A 229 0.65 -3.64 -8.35
C PHE A 229 1.25 -3.50 -6.96
N VAL A 230 2.15 -2.53 -6.84
CA VAL A 230 2.74 -2.07 -5.58
C VAL A 230 2.51 -0.57 -5.44
N ARG A 231 2.27 -0.09 -4.23
CA ARG A 231 2.17 1.34 -3.97
C ARG A 231 3.30 1.81 -3.06
N LYS A 232 3.82 3.00 -3.30
CA LYS A 232 4.78 3.63 -2.40
C LYS A 232 4.09 4.02 -1.09
N LEU A 233 4.75 3.80 0.03
CA LEU A 233 4.30 4.27 1.32
C LEU A 233 4.60 5.78 1.48
N ALA A 234 3.62 6.53 1.96
CA ALA A 234 3.83 7.92 2.33
C ALA A 234 4.69 8.04 3.60
N PRO A 235 5.47 9.11 3.78
CA PRO A 235 6.40 9.28 4.89
C PRO A 235 5.78 9.13 6.28
N ASN A 236 4.53 9.55 6.43
CA ASN A 236 3.78 9.57 7.68
C ASN A 236 2.90 8.33 7.92
N GLU A 237 2.90 7.36 7.03
CA GLU A 237 2.19 6.09 7.25
C GLU A 237 2.93 5.22 8.29
N PHE A 238 2.23 4.23 8.81
CA PHE A 238 2.75 3.31 9.83
C PHE A 238 2.91 1.90 9.27
N PRO A 239 4.10 1.52 8.79
CA PRO A 239 4.32 0.23 8.11
C PRO A 239 3.95 -1.00 8.93
N HIS A 240 4.10 -0.94 10.26
CA HIS A 240 3.69 -2.05 11.12
C HIS A 240 2.19 -2.30 11.06
N LYS A 241 1.37 -1.25 11.04
CA LYS A 241 -0.08 -1.35 10.92
C LYS A 241 -0.48 -2.05 9.62
N LEU A 242 0.09 -1.65 8.51
CA LEU A 242 -0.12 -2.28 7.21
C LEU A 242 0.37 -3.74 7.19
N TYR A 243 1.51 -4.00 7.79
CA TYR A 243 2.08 -5.34 7.89
C TYR A 243 1.17 -6.32 8.64
N VAL A 244 0.46 -5.85 9.67
CA VAL A 244 -0.52 -6.65 10.41
C VAL A 244 -1.81 -6.85 9.61
N GLN A 245 -2.34 -5.79 9.00
CA GLN A 245 -3.59 -5.83 8.22
C GLN A 245 -3.48 -6.71 6.98
N ASN A 246 -2.33 -6.70 6.29
CA ASN A 246 -2.14 -7.43 5.04
C ASN A 246 -1.53 -8.83 5.22
N TYR A 247 -1.40 -9.29 6.45
CA TYR A 247 -0.81 -10.61 6.70
C TYR A 247 -1.65 -11.76 6.12
N THR A 248 -2.95 -11.56 5.96
CA THR A 248 -3.88 -12.52 5.37
C THR A 248 -3.95 -12.46 3.85
N SER A 249 -3.40 -11.39 3.23
CA SER A 249 -3.35 -11.32 1.78
C SER A 249 -2.20 -12.15 1.21
N ALA A 250 -2.46 -12.76 0.09
CA ALA A 250 -1.80 -13.88 -0.57
C ALA A 250 -0.29 -13.77 -0.93
N VAL A 251 0.49 -12.90 -0.28
CA VAL A 251 1.93 -12.79 -0.51
C VAL A 251 2.71 -13.50 0.59
N PRO A 252 3.37 -14.64 0.31
CA PRO A 252 4.16 -15.35 1.31
C PRO A 252 5.31 -14.47 1.82
N GLY A 253 5.32 -14.19 3.11
CA GLY A 253 6.47 -13.64 3.82
C GLY A 253 6.40 -12.19 4.25
N THR A 254 6.00 -11.24 3.42
CA THR A 254 5.82 -9.82 3.78
C THR A 254 5.10 -9.03 2.69
N CYS A 255 4.32 -8.03 3.11
CA CYS A 255 3.71 -7.04 2.21
C CYS A 255 4.62 -5.83 1.96
N LEU A 256 5.76 -5.71 2.65
CA LEU A 256 6.67 -4.58 2.53
C LEU A 256 7.85 -4.95 1.62
N THR A 257 8.16 -4.08 0.67
CA THR A 257 9.28 -4.27 -0.24
C THR A 257 10.03 -2.96 -0.48
N LEU A 258 11.34 -3.09 -0.71
CA LEU A 258 12.17 -1.99 -1.17
C LEU A 258 12.15 -1.96 -2.70
N ARG A 259 11.91 -0.78 -3.29
CA ARG A 259 11.97 -0.60 -4.74
C ARG A 259 12.58 0.75 -5.08
N LYS A 260 13.05 0.86 -6.31
CA LYS A 260 13.52 2.12 -6.88
C LYS A 260 12.36 3.14 -6.95
N TRP A 261 12.66 4.37 -6.54
CA TRP A 261 11.78 5.52 -6.61
C TRP A 261 12.41 6.61 -7.48
N LEU A 262 12.39 6.37 -8.79
CA LEU A 262 13.05 7.21 -9.78
C LEU A 262 12.40 7.01 -11.15
N PHE A 263 12.12 8.11 -11.85
CA PHE A 263 11.57 8.11 -13.21
C PHE A 263 12.64 8.36 -14.28
N THR A 264 13.69 9.17 -13.97
CA THR A 264 14.76 9.47 -14.90
C THR A 264 15.80 8.35 -14.96
N THR A 265 16.31 8.09 -16.16
CA THR A 265 17.41 7.16 -16.38
C THR A 265 18.78 7.80 -16.16
N GLU A 266 18.88 9.10 -16.34
CA GLU A 266 20.09 9.88 -16.18
C GLU A 266 20.61 9.82 -14.73
N GLU A 267 19.74 10.05 -13.76
CA GLU A 267 20.06 9.93 -12.34
C GLU A 267 20.43 8.50 -11.95
N GLU A 268 19.75 7.51 -12.54
CA GLU A 268 20.07 6.09 -12.30
C GLU A 268 21.49 5.73 -12.79
N ILE A 269 21.93 6.32 -13.91
CA ILE A 269 23.25 6.08 -14.45
C ILE A 269 24.35 6.54 -13.47
N LEU A 270 24.11 7.58 -12.68
CA LEU A 270 25.04 8.05 -11.66
C LEU A 270 25.29 7.04 -10.56
N LEU A 271 24.40 6.06 -10.39
CA LEU A 271 24.54 4.96 -9.44
C LEU A 271 25.38 3.79 -9.96
N ASN A 272 25.89 3.82 -11.20
CA ASN A 272 26.59 2.69 -11.81
C ASN A 272 27.88 2.30 -11.08
N ASP A 273 28.47 3.20 -10.31
CA ASP A 273 29.67 2.93 -9.50
C ASP A 273 29.33 2.30 -8.13
N ASN A 274 28.05 2.30 -7.74
CA ASN A 274 27.58 1.68 -6.51
C ASN A 274 27.07 0.26 -6.77
N GLN A 275 27.81 -0.74 -6.35
CA GLN A 275 27.47 -2.15 -6.59
C GLN A 275 26.12 -2.56 -5.99
N LEU A 276 25.77 -2.05 -4.80
CA LEU A 276 24.48 -2.35 -4.16
C LEU A 276 23.32 -1.77 -4.97
N ALA A 277 23.43 -0.51 -5.38
CA ALA A 277 22.43 0.16 -6.20
C ALA A 277 22.24 -0.54 -7.55
N VAL A 278 23.34 -0.88 -8.23
CA VAL A 278 23.31 -1.62 -9.51
C VAL A 278 22.65 -2.99 -9.33
N SER A 279 23.00 -3.71 -8.26
CA SER A 279 22.38 -5.01 -7.96
C SER A 279 20.87 -4.90 -7.74
N TYR A 280 20.43 -3.93 -6.95
CA TYR A 280 19.00 -3.74 -6.68
C TYR A 280 18.22 -3.30 -7.93
N CYS A 281 18.76 -2.36 -8.71
CA CYS A 281 18.17 -1.97 -9.98
C CYS A 281 18.07 -3.14 -10.97
N PHE A 282 19.13 -3.95 -11.06
CA PHE A 282 19.17 -5.11 -11.93
C PHE A 282 18.11 -6.16 -11.56
N HIS A 283 18.06 -6.56 -10.29
CA HIS A 283 17.09 -7.58 -9.86
C HIS A 283 15.65 -7.11 -9.99
N GLN A 284 15.36 -5.83 -9.68
CA GLN A 284 14.07 -5.24 -9.92
C GLN A 284 13.73 -5.27 -11.42
N ALA A 285 14.64 -4.86 -12.29
CA ALA A 285 14.43 -4.84 -13.72
C ALA A 285 14.19 -6.24 -14.31
N VAL A 286 14.92 -7.26 -13.84
CA VAL A 286 14.68 -8.66 -14.22
C VAL A 286 13.27 -9.12 -13.83
N ASP A 287 12.81 -8.75 -12.64
CA ASP A 287 11.46 -9.06 -12.18
C ASP A 287 10.40 -8.33 -12.99
N ASP A 288 10.60 -7.04 -13.28
CA ASP A 288 9.69 -6.21 -14.07
C ASP A 288 9.58 -6.68 -15.54
N VAL A 289 10.66 -7.20 -16.13
CA VAL A 289 10.62 -7.87 -17.46
C VAL A 289 9.80 -9.15 -17.38
N LYS A 290 10.02 -9.98 -16.35
CA LYS A 290 9.27 -11.24 -16.18
C LYS A 290 7.78 -11.03 -15.97
N ARG A 291 7.39 -9.93 -15.33
CA ARG A 291 5.99 -9.54 -15.12
C ARG A 291 5.36 -8.87 -16.34
N GLY A 292 6.15 -8.58 -17.37
CA GLY A 292 5.69 -7.89 -18.58
C GLY A 292 5.49 -6.37 -18.41
N PHE A 293 6.02 -5.78 -17.33
CA PHE A 293 5.99 -4.32 -17.14
C PHE A 293 6.96 -3.61 -18.08
N ILE A 294 8.08 -4.24 -18.38
CA ILE A 294 9.05 -3.76 -19.38
C ILE A 294 8.93 -4.63 -20.62
N LYS A 295 8.64 -4.02 -21.77
CA LYS A 295 8.52 -4.71 -23.05
C LYS A 295 9.90 -4.86 -23.68
N ALA A 296 10.45 -6.06 -23.61
CA ALA A 296 11.81 -6.35 -24.03
C ALA A 296 11.92 -7.64 -24.89
N GLU A 297 10.83 -8.05 -25.53
CA GLU A 297 10.74 -9.31 -26.29
C GLU A 297 11.81 -9.40 -27.37
N GLU A 298 12.05 -8.32 -28.12
CA GLU A 298 13.05 -8.25 -29.20
C GLU A 298 14.49 -8.44 -28.71
N LYS A 299 14.74 -8.13 -27.43
CA LYS A 299 16.06 -8.22 -26.80
C LYS A 299 16.17 -9.40 -25.85
N SER A 300 15.15 -10.25 -25.74
CA SER A 300 15.02 -11.29 -24.71
C SER A 300 16.22 -12.23 -24.65
N TYR A 301 16.73 -12.68 -25.78
CA TYR A 301 17.90 -13.56 -25.85
C TYR A 301 19.17 -12.89 -25.30
N GLN A 302 19.43 -11.64 -25.71
CA GLN A 302 20.61 -10.89 -25.27
C GLN A 302 20.53 -10.59 -23.76
N LEU A 303 19.36 -10.18 -23.28
CA LEU A 303 19.10 -9.91 -21.86
C LEU A 303 19.27 -11.17 -21.01
N GLN A 304 18.79 -12.32 -21.50
CA GLN A 304 18.98 -13.59 -20.81
C GLN A 304 20.49 -13.91 -20.69
N LYS A 305 21.28 -13.75 -21.74
CA LYS A 305 22.71 -13.98 -21.70
C LYS A 305 23.45 -13.06 -20.74
N LEU A 306 23.09 -11.77 -20.73
CA LEU A 306 23.67 -10.80 -19.81
C LEU A 306 23.30 -11.12 -18.34
N ALA A 307 22.07 -11.57 -18.09
CA ALA A 307 21.64 -11.99 -16.77
C ALA A 307 22.37 -13.25 -16.28
N GLU A 308 22.54 -14.27 -17.15
CA GLU A 308 23.30 -15.49 -16.86
C GLU A 308 24.76 -15.19 -16.52
N GLN A 309 25.37 -14.23 -17.22
CA GLN A 309 26.75 -13.79 -17.02
C GLN A 309 26.90 -12.76 -15.89
N LYS A 310 25.81 -12.36 -15.24
CA LYS A 310 25.76 -11.31 -14.18
C LYS A 310 26.37 -9.97 -14.65
N MET A 311 26.21 -9.64 -15.91
CA MET A 311 26.64 -8.36 -16.49
C MET A 311 25.57 -7.28 -16.25
N MET A 312 25.38 -6.92 -14.97
CA MET A 312 24.26 -6.14 -14.48
C MET A 312 24.19 -4.75 -15.11
N ALA A 313 25.31 -4.02 -15.19
CA ALA A 313 25.34 -2.69 -15.77
C ALA A 313 24.98 -2.69 -17.29
N MET A 314 25.45 -3.68 -18.03
CA MET A 314 25.11 -3.83 -19.44
C MET A 314 23.64 -4.23 -19.64
N TYR A 315 23.14 -5.09 -18.78
CA TYR A 315 21.71 -5.46 -18.76
C TYR A 315 20.84 -4.22 -18.58
N LEU A 316 21.12 -3.41 -17.56
CA LEU A 316 20.40 -2.16 -17.29
C LEU A 316 20.51 -1.16 -18.45
N SER A 317 21.71 -0.97 -18.99
CA SER A 317 21.94 -0.09 -20.15
C SER A 317 21.07 -0.49 -21.35
N MET A 318 20.92 -1.79 -21.60
CA MET A 318 20.07 -2.30 -22.68
C MET A 318 18.58 -2.08 -22.42
N LEU A 319 18.13 -2.13 -21.16
CA LEU A 319 16.72 -1.98 -20.79
C LEU A 319 16.27 -0.54 -20.69
N ARG A 320 17.14 0.41 -20.36
CA ARG A 320 16.77 1.83 -20.15
C ARG A 320 16.05 2.47 -21.33
N GLY A 321 16.27 1.97 -22.55
CA GLY A 321 15.55 2.41 -23.75
C GLY A 321 14.30 1.60 -24.10
N CYS A 322 13.89 0.63 -23.28
CA CYS A 322 12.70 -0.19 -23.55
C CYS A 322 11.44 0.46 -23.00
N GLU A 323 10.32 0.23 -23.70
CA GLU A 323 9.00 0.67 -23.25
C GLU A 323 8.66 0.06 -21.88
N GLY A 324 8.16 0.89 -20.98
CA GLY A 324 7.80 0.48 -19.62
C GLY A 324 8.93 0.61 -18.60
N TYR A 325 10.17 0.90 -19.00
CA TYR A 325 11.25 1.13 -18.06
C TYR A 325 10.99 2.40 -17.22
N ASN A 326 11.02 2.27 -15.88
CA ASN A 326 10.65 3.33 -14.94
C ASN A 326 9.24 3.91 -15.13
N GLU A 327 8.34 3.17 -15.77
CA GLU A 327 6.93 3.52 -15.88
C GLU A 327 6.12 2.88 -14.74
N ILE A 328 5.24 3.64 -14.12
CA ILE A 328 4.31 3.15 -13.09
C ILE A 328 2.92 3.05 -13.70
N ILE A 329 2.34 1.86 -13.64
CA ILE A 329 1.01 1.56 -14.17
C ILE A 329 0.07 1.30 -13.01
N PHE A 330 -1.02 2.09 -12.95
CA PHE A 330 -2.05 1.98 -11.92
C PHE A 330 -3.14 0.99 -12.34
N PRO A 331 -3.80 0.33 -11.38
CA PRO A 331 -4.99 -0.48 -11.66
C PRO A 331 -6.06 0.35 -12.37
N HIS A 332 -6.84 -0.30 -13.22
CA HIS A 332 -7.92 0.37 -13.94
C HIS A 332 -8.97 0.93 -12.98
N CYS A 333 -9.49 2.10 -13.31
CA CYS A 333 -10.46 2.80 -12.48
C CYS A 333 -11.35 3.71 -13.35
N SER A 334 -12.44 4.21 -12.76
CA SER A 334 -13.34 5.13 -13.45
C SER A 334 -12.72 6.53 -13.62
N CYS A 335 -13.14 7.24 -14.66
CA CYS A 335 -12.72 8.59 -14.97
C CYS A 335 -13.94 9.41 -15.42
N ASP A 336 -14.05 10.67 -14.96
CA ASP A 336 -15.17 11.56 -15.30
C ASP A 336 -15.24 11.89 -16.80
N SER A 337 -14.09 11.88 -17.47
CA SER A 337 -13.99 12.16 -18.89
C SER A 337 -14.38 10.96 -19.78
N ARG A 338 -14.69 9.81 -19.17
CA ARG A 338 -15.10 8.59 -19.85
C ARG A 338 -16.41 8.04 -19.27
N ARG A 339 -17.48 8.12 -20.07
CA ARG A 339 -18.83 7.70 -19.64
C ARG A 339 -19.03 6.19 -19.55
N LYS A 340 -18.33 5.43 -20.38
CA LYS A 340 -18.41 3.94 -20.40
C LYS A 340 -16.99 3.37 -20.35
N GLY A 341 -16.79 2.38 -19.50
CA GLY A 341 -15.50 1.75 -19.26
C GLY A 341 -14.62 2.53 -18.28
N HIS A 342 -13.41 2.03 -18.10
CA HIS A 342 -12.40 2.53 -17.19
C HIS A 342 -11.18 3.07 -17.95
N VAL A 343 -10.22 3.58 -17.20
CA VAL A 343 -8.90 3.98 -17.67
C VAL A 343 -7.82 3.28 -16.86
N VAL A 344 -6.70 2.97 -17.51
CA VAL A 344 -5.44 2.59 -16.88
C VAL A 344 -4.50 3.78 -16.98
N THR A 345 -4.01 4.27 -15.85
CA THR A 345 -3.06 5.38 -15.80
C THR A 345 -1.64 4.84 -15.85
N ALA A 346 -0.82 5.35 -16.76
CA ALA A 346 0.61 5.05 -16.86
C ALA A 346 1.42 6.34 -16.76
N ILE A 347 2.40 6.37 -15.86
CA ILE A 347 3.23 7.54 -15.57
C ILE A 347 4.69 7.21 -15.85
N SER A 348 5.31 8.01 -16.69
CA SER A 348 6.74 7.98 -16.97
C SER A 348 7.32 9.39 -16.92
N ILE A 349 8.63 9.53 -16.99
CA ILE A 349 9.27 10.85 -17.08
C ILE A 349 8.86 11.61 -18.34
N HIS A 350 8.43 10.92 -19.38
CA HIS A 350 8.10 11.51 -20.66
C HIS A 350 6.63 11.94 -20.76
N HIS A 351 5.72 11.11 -20.25
CA HIS A 351 4.29 11.30 -20.45
C HIS A 351 3.45 10.82 -19.29
N PHE A 352 2.28 11.43 -19.17
CA PHE A 352 1.15 10.92 -18.43
C PHE A 352 0.14 10.35 -19.42
N LYS A 353 -0.17 9.05 -19.32
CA LYS A 353 -1.04 8.35 -20.28
C LYS A 353 -2.29 7.81 -19.61
N LEU A 354 -3.41 7.91 -20.31
CA LEU A 354 -4.66 7.24 -19.97
C LEU A 354 -5.01 6.25 -21.09
N HIS A 355 -4.88 4.97 -20.79
CA HIS A 355 -5.30 3.90 -21.69
C HIS A 355 -6.77 3.59 -21.43
N ALA A 356 -7.60 3.64 -22.45
CA ALA A 356 -8.98 3.22 -22.36
C ALA A 356 -9.06 1.71 -22.13
N CYS A 357 -9.97 1.28 -21.26
CA CYS A 357 -10.25 -0.14 -21.04
C CYS A 357 -11.72 -0.36 -20.67
N THR A 358 -12.16 -1.62 -20.74
CA THR A 358 -13.48 -2.02 -20.27
C THR A 358 -13.57 -1.90 -18.74
N GLU A 359 -14.75 -2.08 -18.17
CA GLU A 359 -14.94 -2.10 -16.71
C GLU A 359 -14.22 -3.28 -16.05
N GLU A 360 -13.97 -4.37 -16.79
CA GLU A 360 -13.19 -5.53 -16.36
C GLU A 360 -11.67 -5.34 -16.52
N GLY A 361 -11.23 -4.19 -17.06
CA GLY A 361 -9.82 -3.86 -17.24
C GLY A 361 -9.18 -4.34 -18.54
N THR A 362 -9.96 -4.83 -19.51
CA THR A 362 -9.43 -5.20 -20.83
C THR A 362 -9.09 -3.94 -21.63
N LEU A 363 -7.82 -3.79 -22.04
CA LEU A 363 -7.34 -2.63 -22.78
C LEU A 363 -8.01 -2.50 -24.16
N GLU A 364 -8.34 -1.27 -24.52
CA GLU A 364 -8.81 -0.87 -25.83
C GLU A 364 -7.70 -0.13 -26.60
N ASN A 365 -7.89 0.08 -27.90
CA ASN A 365 -6.88 0.72 -28.75
C ASN A 365 -6.72 2.23 -28.53
N GLN A 366 -7.57 2.84 -27.69
CA GLN A 366 -7.53 4.28 -27.45
C GLN A 366 -6.59 4.62 -26.29
N VAL A 367 -5.61 5.48 -26.55
CA VAL A 367 -4.69 6.04 -25.56
C VAL A 367 -4.71 7.56 -25.67
N ILE A 368 -4.84 8.24 -24.54
CA ILE A 368 -4.68 9.68 -24.45
C ILE A 368 -3.33 9.95 -23.77
N VAL A 369 -2.47 10.66 -24.49
CA VAL A 369 -1.15 11.07 -24.00
C VAL A 369 -1.20 12.53 -23.61
N PHE A 370 -0.73 12.86 -22.41
CA PHE A 370 -0.54 14.21 -21.94
C PHE A 370 0.97 14.46 -21.78
N GLU A 371 1.43 15.53 -22.40
CA GLU A 371 2.75 16.07 -22.14
C GLU A 371 2.77 16.78 -20.80
N TRP A 372 3.86 16.69 -20.07
CA TRP A 372 3.97 17.34 -18.74
C TRP A 372 3.78 18.85 -18.78
N VAL A 373 4.14 19.50 -19.90
CA VAL A 373 3.91 20.93 -20.14
C VAL A 373 2.43 21.30 -20.32
N GLU A 374 1.58 20.34 -20.66
CA GLU A 374 0.14 20.54 -20.80
C GLU A 374 -0.57 20.55 -19.42
N MET A 375 0.03 19.93 -18.39
CA MET A 375 -0.54 19.85 -17.04
C MET A 375 -0.22 21.13 -16.26
N GLN A 376 -1.28 21.86 -15.91
CA GLN A 376 -1.15 23.19 -15.26
C GLN A 376 -1.35 23.12 -13.75
N HIS A 377 -2.32 22.33 -13.31
CA HIS A 377 -2.69 22.15 -11.90
C HIS A 377 -3.07 20.72 -11.65
N TRP A 378 -2.79 20.24 -10.44
CA TRP A 378 -3.24 18.92 -9.96
C TRP A 378 -3.48 18.99 -8.46
N ASP A 379 -4.41 18.16 -8.00
CA ASP A 379 -4.83 18.11 -6.60
C ASP A 379 -5.49 16.75 -6.30
N THR A 380 -5.77 16.50 -5.05
CA THR A 380 -6.50 15.33 -4.58
C THR A 380 -7.88 15.71 -4.06
N ASP A 381 -8.86 14.89 -4.36
CA ASP A 381 -10.20 14.95 -3.78
C ASP A 381 -10.35 13.77 -2.82
N GLU A 382 -10.15 14.02 -1.52
CA GLU A 382 -10.18 12.97 -0.49
C GLU A 382 -11.58 12.38 -0.31
N GLU A 383 -12.63 13.22 -0.35
CA GLU A 383 -14.02 12.77 -0.20
C GLU A 383 -14.45 11.91 -1.40
N GLY A 384 -14.04 12.31 -2.61
CA GLY A 384 -14.32 11.58 -3.84
C GLY A 384 -13.32 10.45 -4.11
N MET A 385 -12.27 10.27 -3.30
CA MET A 385 -11.15 9.37 -3.55
C MET A 385 -10.63 9.49 -4.98
N ALA A 386 -10.30 10.73 -5.40
CA ALA A 386 -9.91 11.00 -6.77
C ALA A 386 -8.62 11.84 -6.85
N PHE A 387 -7.85 11.58 -7.88
CA PHE A 387 -6.80 12.47 -8.36
C PHE A 387 -7.39 13.37 -9.45
N CYS A 388 -7.18 14.69 -9.30
CA CYS A 388 -7.70 15.69 -10.20
C CYS A 388 -6.54 16.42 -10.88
N PHE A 389 -6.61 16.60 -12.19
CA PHE A 389 -5.63 17.46 -12.87
C PHE A 389 -6.28 18.33 -13.94
N GLN A 390 -5.71 19.50 -14.16
CA GLN A 390 -6.11 20.42 -15.20
C GLN A 390 -5.05 20.42 -16.29
N TYR A 391 -5.47 20.27 -17.53
CA TYR A 391 -4.60 20.35 -18.69
C TYR A 391 -5.10 21.38 -19.68
N ALA A 392 -4.17 22.00 -20.42
CA ALA A 392 -4.44 22.90 -21.50
C ALA A 392 -3.67 22.49 -22.75
N ARG A 393 -4.35 22.45 -23.89
CA ARG A 393 -3.75 22.29 -25.21
C ARG A 393 -3.90 23.60 -25.99
N ALA A 394 -2.98 23.85 -26.91
CA ALA A 394 -2.99 25.06 -27.74
C ALA A 394 -4.40 25.38 -28.26
N GLU A 395 -4.81 26.65 -28.11
CA GLU A 395 -6.11 27.20 -28.54
C GLU A 395 -7.38 26.65 -27.86
N LYS A 396 -7.25 25.77 -26.85
CA LYS A 396 -8.41 25.23 -26.12
C LYS A 396 -8.42 25.73 -24.67
N LYS A 397 -9.63 25.91 -24.13
CA LYS A 397 -9.80 26.23 -22.71
C LYS A 397 -9.28 25.08 -21.84
N PRO A 398 -8.62 25.37 -20.70
CA PRO A 398 -8.21 24.36 -19.74
C PRO A 398 -9.36 23.48 -19.30
N ARG A 399 -9.08 22.18 -19.12
CA ARG A 399 -10.07 21.19 -18.72
C ARG A 399 -9.56 20.42 -17.50
N TRP A 400 -10.46 20.18 -16.56
CA TRP A 400 -10.23 19.28 -15.44
C TRP A 400 -10.59 17.85 -15.82
N VAL A 401 -9.82 16.90 -15.28
CA VAL A 401 -10.06 15.46 -15.36
C VAL A 401 -9.96 14.89 -13.95
N LYS A 402 -10.91 14.04 -13.57
CA LYS A 402 -10.92 13.30 -12.30
C LYS A 402 -10.75 11.81 -12.55
N ILE A 403 -9.78 11.21 -11.88
CA ILE A 403 -9.50 9.77 -11.89
C ILE A 403 -9.84 9.23 -10.50
N PHE A 404 -10.87 8.40 -10.42
CA PHE A 404 -11.39 7.85 -9.17
C PHE A 404 -10.64 6.56 -8.79
N THR A 405 -9.71 6.65 -7.88
CA THR A 405 -8.86 5.54 -7.45
C THR A 405 -8.58 5.62 -5.95
N PRO A 406 -8.57 4.49 -5.21
CA PRO A 406 -8.12 4.50 -3.81
C PRO A 406 -6.65 4.86 -3.65
N TYR A 407 -5.89 4.87 -4.75
CA TYR A 407 -4.46 5.22 -4.77
C TYR A 407 -4.20 6.67 -5.20
N PHE A 408 -5.18 7.56 -5.04
CA PHE A 408 -5.09 8.95 -5.49
C PHE A 408 -3.92 9.73 -4.88
N ASN A 409 -3.59 9.47 -3.60
CA ASN A 409 -2.42 10.09 -2.94
C ASN A 409 -1.11 9.61 -3.56
N TYR A 410 -0.98 8.31 -3.85
CA TYR A 410 0.20 7.77 -4.51
C TYR A 410 0.34 8.29 -5.95
N LEU A 411 -0.77 8.43 -6.66
CA LEU A 411 -0.78 9.00 -8.01
C LEU A 411 -0.34 10.48 -8.00
N HIS A 412 -0.83 11.25 -7.02
CA HIS A 412 -0.38 12.62 -6.79
C HIS A 412 1.14 12.69 -6.51
N GLU A 413 1.63 11.82 -5.63
CA GLU A 413 3.06 11.75 -5.29
C GLU A 413 3.93 11.39 -6.51
N CYS A 414 3.45 10.50 -7.40
CA CYS A 414 4.14 10.22 -8.66
C CYS A 414 4.25 11.46 -9.55
N VAL A 415 3.18 12.24 -9.69
CA VAL A 415 3.19 13.48 -10.48
C VAL A 415 4.15 14.50 -9.89
N GLU A 416 4.10 14.73 -8.58
CA GLU A 416 5.04 15.61 -7.87
C GLU A 416 6.50 15.18 -8.08
N ARG A 417 6.77 13.88 -7.99
CA ARG A 417 8.12 13.33 -8.20
C ARG A 417 8.61 13.57 -9.62
N VAL A 418 7.76 13.37 -10.62
CA VAL A 418 8.13 13.64 -12.03
C VAL A 418 8.48 15.10 -12.21
N PHE A 419 7.66 16.03 -11.71
CA PHE A 419 7.95 17.47 -11.83
C PHE A 419 9.24 17.86 -11.09
N CYS A 420 9.52 17.24 -9.96
CA CYS A 420 10.77 17.41 -9.23
C CYS A 420 11.97 16.96 -10.08
N GLU A 421 11.91 15.78 -10.68
CA GLU A 421 12.98 15.24 -11.53
C GLU A 421 13.15 16.02 -12.83
N LEU A 422 12.07 16.53 -13.44
CA LEU A 422 12.16 17.42 -14.60
C LEU A 422 12.85 18.76 -14.29
N LYS A 423 12.71 19.28 -13.06
CA LYS A 423 13.47 20.44 -12.60
C LYS A 423 14.97 20.14 -12.52
N TRP A 424 15.36 19.01 -11.95
CA TRP A 424 16.79 18.63 -11.88
C TRP A 424 17.45 18.62 -13.26
N ARG A 425 16.75 18.08 -14.27
CA ARG A 425 17.24 18.07 -15.66
C ARG A 425 17.49 19.48 -16.20
N LYS A 426 16.56 20.41 -15.99
CA LYS A 426 16.70 21.80 -16.44
C LYS A 426 17.88 22.51 -15.76
N GLU A 427 18.04 22.33 -14.47
CA GLU A 427 19.15 22.91 -13.71
C GLU A 427 20.51 22.41 -14.23
N VAL A 428 20.62 21.13 -14.55
CA VAL A 428 21.83 20.53 -15.15
C VAL A 428 22.10 21.08 -16.56
N GLU A 429 21.07 21.20 -17.38
CA GLU A 429 21.17 21.77 -18.74
C GLU A 429 21.59 23.26 -18.71
N GLU A 430 21.01 24.06 -17.81
CA GLU A 430 21.38 25.47 -17.63
C GLU A 430 22.81 25.65 -17.10
N GLU A 431 23.25 24.81 -16.15
CA GLU A 431 24.64 24.82 -15.68
C GLU A 431 25.64 24.40 -16.79
N ALA A 432 25.26 23.48 -17.67
CA ALA A 432 26.09 23.07 -18.80
C ALA A 432 26.24 24.21 -19.83
N VAL A 433 25.13 24.89 -20.15
CA VAL A 433 25.16 26.06 -21.07
C VAL A 433 25.98 27.21 -20.50
N ASP A 434 25.88 27.47 -19.20
CA ASP A 434 26.66 28.49 -18.53
C ASP A 434 28.17 28.17 -18.48
N LYS A 435 28.53 26.88 -18.39
CA LYS A 435 29.94 26.43 -18.46
C LYS A 435 30.50 26.58 -19.89
N ASP A 436 29.72 26.26 -20.90
CA ASP A 436 30.13 26.43 -22.30
C ASP A 436 30.24 27.93 -22.66
N ASN A 437 29.32 28.77 -22.22
CA ASN A 437 29.42 30.23 -22.38
C ASN A 437 30.62 30.85 -21.65
N LYS A 438 31.00 30.33 -20.47
CA LYS A 438 32.19 30.77 -19.74
C LYS A 438 33.49 30.25 -20.34
N ASN A 439 33.47 29.08 -21.00
CA ASN A 439 34.62 28.54 -21.73
C ASN A 439 34.85 29.24 -23.07
N CYS A 440 33.78 29.70 -23.73
CA CYS A 440 33.89 30.48 -24.97
C CYS A 440 34.45 31.91 -24.74
N SER A 441 34.48 32.40 -23.50
CA SER A 441 35.03 33.72 -23.13
C SER A 441 36.41 33.68 -22.49
N LYS A 442 37.09 32.51 -22.45
CA LYS A 442 38.43 32.35 -21.88
C LYS A 442 39.28 31.39 -22.73
N GLU A 443 39.62 31.79 -23.93
CA GLU A 443 40.93 31.47 -24.50
C GLU A 443 41.91 32.54 -24.04
N GLU A 444 42.57 32.30 -22.88
CA GLU A 444 43.91 32.73 -22.54
C GLU A 444 44.29 32.25 -21.14
N TYR A 445 45.36 31.44 -21.07
CA TYR A 445 46.19 31.06 -19.91
C TYR A 445 45.73 29.95 -18.98
N LEU A 446 46.38 28.77 -19.13
CA LEU A 446 46.60 27.72 -18.10
C LEU A 446 47.52 28.24 -16.96
N PRO A 447 47.48 27.70 -15.71
CA PRO A 447 47.74 26.31 -15.43
C PRO A 447 46.83 25.66 -14.35
N ALA A 448 46.93 24.33 -14.33
CA ALA A 448 46.24 23.37 -13.49
C ALA A 448 46.32 23.59 -11.98
N VAL A 449 45.19 23.45 -11.29
CA VAL A 449 45.08 22.90 -9.94
C VAL A 449 43.75 22.19 -9.79
N GLU A 450 43.79 20.89 -9.47
CA GLU A 450 42.67 20.08 -9.05
C GLU A 450 42.01 20.67 -7.82
N THR A 451 40.67 20.84 -7.85
CA THR A 451 39.87 20.83 -6.63
C THR A 451 38.50 20.21 -6.92
N GLN A 452 38.32 19.06 -6.33
CA GLN A 452 37.03 18.43 -6.14
C GLN A 452 36.02 19.45 -5.57
N LYS A 453 34.93 19.70 -6.27
CA LYS A 453 33.76 20.37 -5.69
C LYS A 453 32.59 19.43 -5.65
N GLY A 454 32.24 19.14 -4.42
CA GLY A 454 31.07 18.34 -4.07
C GLY A 454 29.76 18.98 -4.50
N TRP A 455 28.87 18.14 -4.87
CA TRP A 455 27.50 18.41 -5.23
C TRP A 455 26.72 19.03 -4.07
N ARG A 456 26.02 20.11 -4.31
CA ARG A 456 25.09 20.69 -3.32
C ARG A 456 23.75 19.97 -3.42
N HIS A 457 23.40 19.27 -2.35
CA HIS A 457 22.03 18.88 -2.08
C HIS A 457 21.16 20.12 -1.86
N LEU A 458 20.10 20.25 -2.66
CA LEU A 458 18.90 20.96 -2.22
C LEU A 458 18.07 19.98 -1.40
N GLY A 459 18.53 19.73 -0.17
CA GLY A 459 17.73 19.08 0.84
C GLY A 459 16.75 20.10 1.42
N GLY A 460 15.48 19.74 1.47
CA GLY A 460 14.52 20.47 2.27
C GLY A 460 14.99 20.52 3.72
N GLU A 461 14.80 21.64 4.34
CA GLU A 461 15.16 21.93 5.72
C GLU A 461 14.55 20.85 6.65
N ILE A 462 15.42 20.10 7.29
CA ILE A 462 15.03 19.33 8.47
C ILE A 462 14.95 20.33 9.62
N ILE A 463 13.75 20.71 9.99
CA ILE A 463 13.51 21.43 11.25
C ILE A 463 13.68 20.41 12.37
N THR A 464 14.82 20.48 13.04
CA THR A 464 15.01 19.87 14.36
C THR A 464 14.42 20.78 15.41
N SER A 465 13.41 20.34 16.10
CA SER A 465 13.09 20.77 17.48
C SER A 465 12.69 19.54 18.27
#